data_459d2b9add3baf386124f89c74e2b126
#
_entry.id   459d2b9add3baf386124f89c74e2b126
#
_cell.length_a   1.000
_cell.length_b   1.000
_cell.length_c   1.000
_cell.angle_alpha   90.00
_cell.angle_beta   90.00
_cell.angle_gamma   90.00
#
_symmetry.space_group_name_H-M   'P 1'
#
loop_
_entity.id
_entity.type
_entity.pdbx_description
1 polymer ?
#
loop_
_entity_poly.entity_id
_entity_poly.type
_entity_poly.pdbx_seq_one_letter_code
_entity_poly.pdbx_strand_id
1 'polypeptide(L)'
;MTVTLEDVSLITGLAIDGRPLCMSTDSDGWREQMIALISMAPTEAEADVEEGEEKKKRERKAAGAAFTWIQNNFATCPPDATDDVIQTHARVCMWYVVSRTLFPDSTGKNAPWMWLKALTVFDSKWSWGSATLAYLYRQLDDACCTITDSAGIGGNLLLLSIWSWERLPVGRPKSIRFDPWYADEHDELRRPTWAYKWDIVSEMTNDVNLMYQKYIAELDTITAEQVEWQPYGAGESLGYTKEFCLNPMCLRDKDLWLMRCPLICNWAVEFHLPHRVYRQFGLFQPHPPDWVDTDKALHRLDRRRQRKIKDWDKHHASYVTRFQLSVEQARSTARAPLCEHSQQAFDNYVRWFIGTTRVEILPPAYNEDILEEPVNFEDLAKGKYNRDVRKGQGVHAVPVINYVRTEIKKAADESQSILEKTPVGTGNDDGSL
;
A
#
# COMPACT_ATOMS: atom_id res chain seq x y z
N MET A 1 9.45 -7.37 -0.09
CA MET A 1 9.36 -6.02 -0.69
C MET A 1 8.10 -5.32 -0.21
N THR A 2 8.11 -4.00 -0.19
CA THR A 2 6.94 -3.15 0.13
C THR A 2 7.12 -1.77 -0.50
N VAL A 3 6.03 -1.03 -0.70
CA VAL A 3 6.11 0.38 -1.08
C VAL A 3 6.78 1.17 0.05
N THR A 4 7.70 2.06 -0.28
CA THR A 4 8.47 2.87 0.68
C THR A 4 8.29 4.36 0.45
N LEU A 5 8.83 5.20 1.33
CA LEU A 5 8.84 6.66 1.13
C LEU A 5 9.66 7.07 -0.09
N GLU A 6 10.68 6.30 -0.48
CA GLU A 6 11.41 6.50 -1.74
C GLU A 6 10.49 6.35 -2.94
N ASP A 7 9.73 5.23 -2.99
CA ASP A 7 8.79 4.95 -4.08
C ASP A 7 7.73 6.07 -4.19
N VAL A 8 7.18 6.50 -3.05
CA VAL A 8 6.22 7.60 -3.02
C VAL A 8 6.82 8.88 -3.58
N SER A 9 8.01 9.27 -3.13
CA SER A 9 8.69 10.49 -3.59
C SER A 9 8.96 10.44 -5.09
N LEU A 10 9.53 9.34 -5.59
CA LEU A 10 9.95 9.22 -6.99
C LEU A 10 8.78 9.07 -7.95
N ILE A 11 7.80 8.23 -7.61
CA ILE A 11 6.65 7.96 -8.49
C ILE A 11 5.69 9.13 -8.51
N THR A 12 5.45 9.79 -7.36
CA THR A 12 4.38 10.79 -7.25
C THR A 12 4.86 12.24 -7.09
N GLY A 13 6.10 12.46 -6.67
CA GLY A 13 6.62 13.79 -6.33
C GLY A 13 6.02 14.41 -5.06
N LEU A 14 5.18 13.65 -4.32
CA LEU A 14 4.56 14.14 -3.10
C LEU A 14 5.59 14.38 -1.99
N ALA A 15 5.40 15.47 -1.23
CA ALA A 15 6.23 15.74 -0.06
C ALA A 15 6.03 14.66 1.00
N ILE A 16 7.13 14.14 1.52
CA ILE A 16 7.16 13.23 2.68
C ILE A 16 7.59 13.93 3.96
N ASP A 17 8.11 15.16 3.84
CA ASP A 17 8.27 16.11 4.91
C ASP A 17 7.02 16.94 5.16
N GLY A 18 6.98 17.66 6.27
CA GLY A 18 5.89 18.53 6.64
C GLY A 18 5.09 18.00 7.84
N ARG A 19 3.93 18.61 8.06
CA ARG A 19 3.04 18.20 9.14
C ARG A 19 2.34 16.88 8.79
N PRO A 20 2.29 15.88 9.67
CA PRO A 20 1.45 14.71 9.47
C PRO A 20 0.00 15.09 9.17
N LEU A 21 -0.64 14.40 8.22
CA LEU A 21 -2.05 14.65 7.88
C LEU A 21 -2.94 14.08 8.98
N CYS A 22 -3.08 14.85 10.04
CA CYS A 22 -3.83 14.51 11.23
C CYS A 22 -4.62 15.74 11.68
N MET A 23 -5.94 15.65 11.64
CA MET A 23 -6.81 16.79 11.89
C MET A 23 -8.18 16.35 12.39
N SER A 24 -9.04 17.32 12.71
CA SER A 24 -10.43 17.05 13.02
C SER A 24 -11.19 16.57 11.78
N THR A 25 -11.80 15.40 11.87
CA THR A 25 -12.72 14.85 10.85
C THR A 25 -14.20 15.12 11.18
N ASP A 26 -14.46 16.07 12.08
CA ASP A 26 -15.82 16.50 12.37
C ASP A 26 -16.49 17.05 11.13
N SER A 27 -17.71 16.60 10.89
CA SER A 27 -18.54 17.01 9.74
C SER A 27 -19.78 17.80 10.14
N ASP A 28 -19.87 18.27 11.38
CA ASP A 28 -20.98 19.11 11.79
C ASP A 28 -20.91 20.45 11.01
N GLY A 29 -22.02 20.87 10.39
CA GLY A 29 -22.07 22.10 9.56
C GLY A 29 -21.20 22.05 8.29
N TRP A 30 -20.93 20.87 7.75
CA TRP A 30 -20.03 20.70 6.61
C TRP A 30 -20.53 21.39 5.32
N ARG A 31 -21.86 21.50 5.12
CA ARG A 31 -22.41 22.17 3.92
C ARG A 31 -22.14 23.66 3.93
N GLU A 32 -22.39 24.31 5.05
CA GLU A 32 -22.13 25.74 5.26
C GLU A 32 -20.63 26.05 5.11
N GLN A 33 -19.78 25.20 5.67
CA GLN A 33 -18.32 25.31 5.53
C GLN A 33 -17.86 25.09 4.07
N MET A 34 -18.50 24.15 3.35
CA MET A 34 -18.21 23.91 1.93
C MET A 34 -18.64 25.11 1.09
N ILE A 35 -19.83 25.67 1.31
CA ILE A 35 -20.29 26.88 0.63
C ILE A 35 -19.31 28.05 0.87
N ALA A 36 -18.87 28.24 2.11
CA ALA A 36 -17.88 29.27 2.44
C ALA A 36 -16.54 29.05 1.73
N LEU A 37 -16.14 27.80 1.43
CA LEU A 37 -14.84 27.47 0.88
C LEU A 37 -14.80 27.36 -0.65
N ILE A 38 -15.91 26.88 -1.26
CA ILE A 38 -16.00 26.65 -2.71
C ILE A 38 -17.30 27.22 -3.33
N SER A 39 -18.01 28.08 -2.60
CA SER A 39 -19.20 28.81 -3.03
C SER A 39 -20.46 27.96 -3.26
N MET A 40 -20.39 26.63 -3.15
CA MET A 40 -21.54 25.74 -3.30
C MET A 40 -21.34 24.41 -2.57
N ALA A 41 -22.46 23.72 -2.34
CA ALA A 41 -22.46 22.36 -1.81
C ALA A 41 -23.61 21.56 -2.43
N PRO A 42 -23.51 20.23 -2.54
CA PRO A 42 -24.62 19.41 -3.05
C PRO A 42 -25.86 19.52 -2.18
N THR A 43 -27.03 19.57 -2.82
CA THR A 43 -28.34 19.53 -2.14
C THR A 43 -28.59 18.12 -1.57
N GLU A 44 -29.60 18.01 -0.67
CA GLU A 44 -29.95 16.68 -0.13
C GLU A 44 -30.45 15.72 -1.22
N ALA A 45 -31.19 16.26 -2.23
CA ALA A 45 -31.68 15.47 -3.35
C ALA A 45 -30.53 14.97 -4.28
N GLU A 46 -29.51 15.81 -4.54
CA GLU A 46 -28.35 15.43 -5.36
C GLU A 46 -27.41 14.45 -4.66
N ALA A 47 -27.47 14.42 -3.33
CA ALA A 47 -26.80 13.41 -2.55
C ALA A 47 -27.56 12.05 -2.58
N ASP A 48 -28.78 11.97 -3.15
CA ASP A 48 -29.69 10.82 -3.13
C ASP A 48 -29.75 10.03 -4.44
N VAL A 49 -29.03 10.41 -5.50
CA VAL A 49 -29.08 9.72 -6.79
C VAL A 49 -28.27 8.43 -6.76
N GLU A 50 -28.84 7.39 -6.23
CA GLU A 50 -28.77 6.02 -6.74
C GLU A 50 -30.20 5.45 -6.74
N GLU A 51 -30.83 5.50 -7.92
CA GLU A 51 -32.05 4.76 -8.19
C GLU A 51 -31.78 3.25 -8.13
N GLY A 52 -32.54 2.54 -7.32
CA GLY A 52 -32.79 1.13 -7.55
C GLY A 52 -32.64 0.12 -6.43
N GLU A 53 -32.41 0.52 -5.18
CA GLU A 53 -32.49 -0.45 -4.08
C GLU A 53 -33.47 0.00 -2.97
N GLU A 54 -34.37 -0.96 -2.64
CA GLU A 54 -35.36 -0.82 -1.59
C GLU A 54 -34.78 -0.32 -0.28
N LYS A 55 -35.58 0.52 0.40
CA LYS A 55 -35.36 1.14 1.71
C LYS A 55 -34.68 0.25 2.76
N LYS A 56 -33.39 0.00 2.61
CA LYS A 56 -32.55 -0.46 3.70
C LYS A 56 -32.12 0.74 4.51
N LYS A 57 -32.42 0.70 5.84
CA LYS A 57 -32.04 1.63 6.92
C LYS A 57 -31.14 2.78 6.46
N ARG A 58 -31.64 4.04 6.59
CA ARG A 58 -30.88 5.27 6.38
C ARG A 58 -29.49 5.19 7.04
N GLU A 59 -28.50 4.68 6.32
CA GLU A 59 -27.12 4.98 6.66
C GLU A 59 -26.94 6.48 6.49
N ARG A 60 -26.43 7.14 7.53
CA ARG A 60 -26.11 8.57 7.45
C ARG A 60 -25.08 8.71 6.33
N LYS A 61 -25.45 9.42 5.26
CA LYS A 61 -24.57 9.70 4.14
C LYS A 61 -23.29 10.36 4.63
N ALA A 62 -22.18 9.94 4.07
CA ALA A 62 -20.88 10.54 4.35
C ALA A 62 -20.89 12.00 3.87
N ALA A 63 -20.43 12.94 4.70
CA ALA A 63 -20.25 14.34 4.31
C ALA A 63 -19.27 14.43 3.12
N GLY A 64 -19.67 15.14 2.05
CA GLY A 64 -18.90 15.28 0.82
C GLY A 64 -19.77 15.40 -0.42
N ALA A 65 -19.19 15.19 -1.60
CA ALA A 65 -19.91 15.27 -2.88
C ALA A 65 -19.57 14.06 -3.76
N ALA A 66 -20.53 13.67 -4.61
CA ALA A 66 -20.25 12.69 -5.66
C ALA A 66 -19.24 13.26 -6.67
N PHE A 67 -18.40 12.41 -7.25
CA PHE A 67 -17.46 12.86 -8.28
C PHE A 67 -18.17 13.42 -9.50
N THR A 68 -19.34 12.88 -9.87
CA THR A 68 -20.18 13.42 -10.94
C THR A 68 -20.69 14.83 -10.64
N TRP A 69 -21.05 15.12 -9.37
CA TRP A 69 -21.44 16.47 -8.96
C TRP A 69 -20.27 17.45 -9.13
N ILE A 70 -19.05 17.05 -8.72
CA ILE A 70 -17.85 17.88 -8.90
C ILE A 70 -17.61 18.16 -10.40
N GLN A 71 -17.69 17.14 -11.23
CA GLN A 71 -17.50 17.27 -12.68
C GLN A 71 -18.56 18.20 -13.31
N ASN A 72 -19.81 18.05 -12.92
CA ASN A 72 -20.88 18.87 -13.48
C ASN A 72 -20.77 20.37 -13.11
N ASN A 73 -20.19 20.69 -11.96
CA ASN A 73 -20.13 22.06 -11.46
C ASN A 73 -18.77 22.74 -11.63
N PHE A 74 -17.68 21.97 -11.77
CA PHE A 74 -16.31 22.51 -11.75
C PHE A 74 -15.40 21.96 -12.87
N ALA A 75 -15.96 21.36 -13.91
CA ALA A 75 -15.16 20.77 -15.00
C ALA A 75 -14.27 21.81 -15.72
N THR A 76 -14.76 23.02 -15.84
CA THR A 76 -14.08 24.09 -16.57
C THR A 76 -14.10 25.38 -15.79
N CYS A 77 -12.92 25.98 -15.57
CA CYS A 77 -12.81 27.31 -15.00
C CYS A 77 -13.18 28.35 -16.09
N PRO A 78 -14.05 29.34 -15.80
CA PRO A 78 -14.36 30.39 -16.76
C PRO A 78 -13.10 31.13 -17.24
N PRO A 79 -13.01 31.52 -18.53
CA PRO A 79 -11.82 32.19 -19.05
C PRO A 79 -11.57 33.57 -18.43
N ASP A 80 -12.64 34.27 -18.01
CA ASP A 80 -12.56 35.60 -17.38
C ASP A 80 -12.75 35.51 -15.86
N ALA A 81 -12.33 34.39 -15.26
CA ALA A 81 -12.49 34.16 -13.83
C ALA A 81 -11.62 35.12 -13.01
N THR A 82 -12.17 35.60 -11.91
CA THR A 82 -11.39 36.33 -10.89
C THR A 82 -10.44 35.37 -10.15
N ASP A 83 -9.43 35.92 -9.49
CA ASP A 83 -8.48 35.13 -8.69
C ASP A 83 -9.17 34.22 -7.66
N ASP A 84 -10.24 34.69 -7.02
CA ASP A 84 -11.01 33.89 -6.08
C ASP A 84 -11.71 32.69 -6.76
N VAL A 85 -12.23 32.88 -7.97
CA VAL A 85 -12.84 31.81 -8.75
C VAL A 85 -11.78 30.82 -9.21
N ILE A 86 -10.62 31.29 -9.66
CA ILE A 86 -9.48 30.42 -10.02
C ILE A 86 -9.03 29.60 -8.81
N GLN A 87 -8.87 30.23 -7.66
CA GLN A 87 -8.50 29.53 -6.42
C GLN A 87 -9.54 28.48 -6.01
N THR A 88 -10.82 28.80 -6.17
CA THR A 88 -11.93 27.86 -5.92
C THR A 88 -11.85 26.64 -6.82
N HIS A 89 -11.68 26.83 -8.13
CA HIS A 89 -11.52 25.74 -9.08
C HIS A 89 -10.26 24.92 -8.82
N ALA A 90 -9.14 25.57 -8.52
CA ALA A 90 -7.89 24.90 -8.14
C ALA A 90 -8.08 24.04 -6.88
N ARG A 91 -8.76 24.56 -5.85
CA ARG A 91 -9.07 23.82 -4.62
C ARG A 91 -9.94 22.60 -4.88
N VAL A 92 -10.98 22.74 -5.71
CA VAL A 92 -11.87 21.64 -6.07
C VAL A 92 -11.13 20.59 -6.91
N CYS A 93 -10.28 21.01 -7.84
CA CYS A 93 -9.45 20.11 -8.62
C CYS A 93 -8.51 19.31 -7.70
N MET A 94 -7.83 19.96 -6.75
CA MET A 94 -7.00 19.27 -5.76
C MET A 94 -7.84 18.32 -4.89
N TRP A 95 -9.02 18.74 -4.44
CA TRP A 95 -9.93 17.88 -3.69
C TRP A 95 -10.32 16.62 -4.48
N TYR A 96 -10.64 16.79 -5.76
CA TYR A 96 -10.93 15.67 -6.67
C TYR A 96 -9.74 14.70 -6.74
N VAL A 97 -8.54 15.20 -7.01
CA VAL A 97 -7.33 14.39 -7.13
C VAL A 97 -7.00 13.69 -5.80
N VAL A 98 -7.03 14.41 -4.69
CA VAL A 98 -6.78 13.85 -3.34
C VAL A 98 -7.76 12.74 -3.02
N SER A 99 -9.05 12.95 -3.30
CA SER A 99 -10.09 11.97 -2.99
C SER A 99 -10.08 10.76 -3.91
N ARG A 100 -9.74 10.94 -5.19
CA ARG A 100 -9.81 9.89 -6.21
C ARG A 100 -8.51 9.12 -6.39
N THR A 101 -7.38 9.72 -6.06
CA THR A 101 -6.06 9.14 -6.32
C THR A 101 -5.30 8.83 -5.05
N LEU A 102 -5.22 9.78 -4.09
CA LEU A 102 -4.41 9.57 -2.89
C LEU A 102 -5.15 8.75 -1.84
N PHE A 103 -6.43 9.07 -1.59
CA PHE A 103 -7.23 8.46 -0.52
C PHE A 103 -8.59 7.95 -1.00
N PRO A 104 -8.69 7.25 -2.12
CA PRO A 104 -9.96 6.67 -2.53
C PRO A 104 -10.38 5.61 -1.52
N ASP A 105 -11.67 5.59 -1.21
CA ASP A 105 -12.26 4.45 -0.51
C ASP A 105 -12.55 3.31 -1.49
N SER A 106 -12.94 2.15 -0.96
CA SER A 106 -13.25 0.98 -1.78
C SER A 106 -14.46 1.16 -2.72
N THR A 107 -15.28 2.21 -2.53
CA THR A 107 -16.44 2.48 -3.38
C THR A 107 -16.09 3.35 -4.59
N GLY A 108 -15.10 4.24 -4.45
CA GLY A 108 -14.62 5.13 -5.51
C GLY A 108 -15.66 6.12 -6.05
N LYS A 109 -16.77 6.37 -5.33
CA LYS A 109 -17.91 7.16 -5.84
C LYS A 109 -17.92 8.61 -5.35
N ASN A 110 -17.41 8.87 -4.15
CA ASN A 110 -17.56 10.15 -3.47
C ASN A 110 -16.24 10.75 -3.05
N ALA A 111 -16.15 12.09 -3.08
CA ALA A 111 -15.11 12.89 -2.48
C ALA A 111 -15.52 13.31 -1.06
N PRO A 112 -14.90 12.74 0.00
CA PRO A 112 -15.24 13.11 1.37
C PRO A 112 -14.87 14.54 1.70
N TRP A 113 -15.75 15.23 2.45
CA TRP A 113 -15.56 16.61 2.94
C TRP A 113 -14.23 16.81 3.68
N MET A 114 -13.83 15.84 4.46
CA MET A 114 -12.60 15.93 5.24
C MET A 114 -11.35 16.23 4.38
N TRP A 115 -11.30 15.74 3.16
CA TRP A 115 -10.17 16.04 2.26
C TRP A 115 -10.23 17.47 1.73
N LEU A 116 -11.42 18.01 1.47
CA LEU A 116 -11.58 19.42 1.14
C LEU A 116 -11.19 20.31 2.33
N LYS A 117 -11.54 19.90 3.56
CA LYS A 117 -11.15 20.60 4.78
C LYS A 117 -9.63 20.68 4.94
N ALA A 118 -8.88 19.63 4.53
CA ALA A 118 -7.42 19.67 4.51
C ALA A 118 -6.83 20.71 3.55
N LEU A 119 -7.61 21.17 2.58
CA LEU A 119 -7.24 22.17 1.57
C LEU A 119 -7.77 23.57 1.89
N THR A 120 -8.21 23.84 3.12
CA THR A 120 -8.69 25.16 3.54
C THR A 120 -7.61 26.23 3.38
N VAL A 121 -6.36 25.87 3.69
CA VAL A 121 -5.18 26.73 3.53
C VAL A 121 -4.27 26.08 2.50
N PHE A 122 -4.04 26.74 1.36
CA PHE A 122 -3.18 26.22 0.30
C PHE A 122 -1.72 26.02 0.75
N ASP A 123 -1.25 26.85 1.66
CA ASP A 123 0.11 26.81 2.20
C ASP A 123 0.29 25.77 3.33
N SER A 124 -0.73 24.96 3.60
CA SER A 124 -0.62 23.86 4.57
C SER A 124 0.43 22.87 4.09
N LYS A 125 1.56 22.85 4.77
CA LYS A 125 2.68 21.94 4.48
C LYS A 125 2.38 20.54 5.06
N TRP A 126 1.36 19.89 4.53
CA TRP A 126 1.06 18.51 4.89
C TRP A 126 2.08 17.55 4.28
N SER A 127 2.47 16.54 5.01
CA SER A 127 3.22 15.38 4.52
C SER A 127 2.29 14.46 3.72
N TRP A 128 1.90 14.90 2.52
CA TRP A 128 0.96 14.18 1.66
C TRP A 128 1.46 12.79 1.29
N GLY A 129 2.76 12.65 1.03
CA GLY A 129 3.38 11.38 0.67
C GLY A 129 3.34 10.38 1.81
N SER A 130 3.71 10.80 3.03
CA SER A 130 3.64 9.94 4.22
C SER A 130 2.20 9.53 4.53
N ALA A 131 1.25 10.45 4.38
CA ALA A 131 -0.18 10.16 4.59
C ALA A 131 -0.72 9.19 3.53
N THR A 132 -0.32 9.35 2.26
CA THR A 132 -0.70 8.45 1.17
C THR A 132 -0.20 7.03 1.45
N LEU A 133 1.03 6.88 1.92
CA LEU A 133 1.58 5.57 2.26
C LEU A 133 0.89 4.96 3.48
N ALA A 134 0.60 5.74 4.53
CA ALA A 134 -0.15 5.29 5.70
C ALA A 134 -1.54 4.74 5.30
N TYR A 135 -2.23 5.50 4.46
CA TYR A 135 -3.57 5.12 3.99
C TYR A 135 -3.51 3.87 3.12
N LEU A 136 -2.54 3.78 2.21
CA LEU A 136 -2.34 2.60 1.36
C LEU A 136 -2.05 1.34 2.20
N TYR A 137 -1.16 1.42 3.18
CA TYR A 137 -0.85 0.29 4.06
C TYR A 137 -2.10 -0.19 4.81
N ARG A 138 -2.90 0.74 5.36
CA ARG A 138 -4.15 0.40 6.04
C ARG A 138 -5.14 -0.28 5.09
N GLN A 139 -5.27 0.19 3.86
CA GLN A 139 -6.19 -0.39 2.88
C GLN A 139 -5.73 -1.78 2.42
N LEU A 140 -4.42 -2.00 2.29
CA LEU A 140 -3.87 -3.32 1.98
C LEU A 140 -4.07 -4.30 3.12
N ASP A 141 -3.89 -3.87 4.39
CA ASP A 141 -4.16 -4.70 5.55
C ASP A 141 -5.65 -5.07 5.64
N ASP A 142 -6.53 -4.08 5.48
CA ASP A 142 -7.99 -4.30 5.43
C ASP A 142 -8.37 -5.28 4.31
N ALA A 143 -7.79 -5.15 3.11
CA ALA A 143 -8.03 -6.04 1.99
C ALA A 143 -7.58 -7.46 2.27
N CYS A 144 -6.39 -7.65 2.85
CA CYS A 144 -5.87 -8.95 3.26
C CYS A 144 -6.74 -9.64 4.33
N CYS A 145 -7.49 -8.86 5.11
CA CYS A 145 -8.36 -9.35 6.19
C CYS A 145 -9.82 -9.52 5.75
N THR A 146 -10.21 -9.03 4.58
CA THR A 146 -11.61 -9.07 4.10
C THR A 146 -11.85 -10.31 3.25
N ILE A 147 -12.97 -10.99 3.51
CA ILE A 147 -13.37 -12.24 2.83
C ILE A 147 -14.76 -12.03 2.24
N THR A 148 -14.90 -11.10 1.32
CA THR A 148 -16.15 -10.93 0.58
C THR A 148 -15.81 -10.82 -0.89
N ASP A 149 -16.62 -11.47 -1.74
CA ASP A 149 -16.43 -11.52 -3.20
C ASP A 149 -16.45 -10.14 -3.85
N SER A 150 -16.94 -9.13 -3.13
CA SER A 150 -17.08 -7.74 -3.62
C SER A 150 -16.16 -6.74 -2.90
N ALA A 151 -15.11 -7.20 -2.22
CA ALA A 151 -14.21 -6.30 -1.51
C ALA A 151 -13.30 -5.55 -2.47
N GLY A 152 -13.63 -4.29 -2.75
CA GLY A 152 -12.71 -3.37 -3.41
C GLY A 152 -11.57 -2.95 -2.47
N ILE A 153 -10.42 -2.64 -3.04
CA ILE A 153 -9.27 -2.07 -2.32
C ILE A 153 -9.31 -0.55 -2.48
N GLY A 154 -9.18 0.16 -1.37
CA GLY A 154 -8.94 1.61 -1.37
C GLY A 154 -7.44 1.92 -1.41
N GLY A 155 -7.10 3.22 -1.33
CA GLY A 155 -5.73 3.69 -1.36
C GLY A 155 -5.18 3.97 -2.76
N ASN A 156 -3.97 4.49 -2.83
CA ASN A 156 -3.35 4.87 -4.09
C ASN A 156 -2.91 3.65 -4.91
N LEU A 157 -3.86 3.07 -5.65
CA LEU A 157 -3.60 1.90 -6.50
C LEU A 157 -2.71 2.22 -7.70
N LEU A 158 -2.68 3.47 -8.17
CA LEU A 158 -1.77 3.88 -9.23
C LEU A 158 -0.31 3.76 -8.75
N LEU A 159 -0.01 4.28 -7.56
CA LEU A 159 1.30 4.12 -6.92
C LEU A 159 1.66 2.64 -6.77
N LEU A 160 0.73 1.81 -6.28
CA LEU A 160 0.95 0.39 -6.08
C LEU A 160 1.22 -0.35 -7.40
N SER A 161 0.46 -0.03 -8.45
CA SER A 161 0.64 -0.63 -9.77
C SER A 161 2.01 -0.29 -10.38
N ILE A 162 2.38 1.00 -10.37
CA ILE A 162 3.66 1.45 -10.90
C ILE A 162 4.82 0.84 -10.09
N TRP A 163 4.72 0.83 -8.76
CA TRP A 163 5.69 0.18 -7.89
C TRP A 163 5.87 -1.31 -8.25
N SER A 164 4.76 -2.03 -8.48
CA SER A 164 4.80 -3.44 -8.88
C SER A 164 5.45 -3.59 -10.25
N TRP A 165 5.05 -2.80 -11.23
CA TRP A 165 5.59 -2.87 -12.60
C TRP A 165 7.08 -2.55 -12.69
N GLU A 166 7.58 -1.66 -11.85
CA GLU A 166 9.00 -1.34 -11.80
C GLU A 166 9.84 -2.44 -11.13
N ARG A 167 9.33 -3.02 -10.05
CA ARG A 167 10.10 -3.96 -9.22
C ARG A 167 9.84 -5.43 -9.51
N LEU A 168 8.61 -5.75 -9.93
CA LEU A 168 8.17 -7.11 -10.19
C LEU A 168 7.55 -7.18 -11.59
N PRO A 169 7.94 -8.11 -12.47
CA PRO A 169 7.35 -8.23 -13.81
C PRO A 169 5.97 -8.90 -13.79
N VAL A 170 5.13 -8.58 -12.79
CA VAL A 170 3.81 -9.14 -12.60
C VAL A 170 2.75 -8.13 -13.00
N GLY A 171 1.84 -8.51 -13.87
CA GLY A 171 0.79 -7.64 -14.38
C GLY A 171 1.30 -6.42 -15.14
N ARG A 172 2.57 -6.42 -15.54
CA ARG A 172 3.18 -5.31 -16.27
C ARG A 172 2.56 -5.21 -17.66
N PRO A 173 2.16 -4.02 -18.12
CA PRO A 173 1.71 -3.81 -19.50
C PRO A 173 2.76 -4.28 -20.51
N LYS A 174 2.34 -4.95 -21.59
CA LYS A 174 3.26 -5.51 -22.59
C LYS A 174 3.81 -4.47 -23.55
N SER A 175 3.02 -3.44 -23.84
CA SER A 175 3.44 -2.35 -24.70
C SER A 175 3.18 -1.03 -24.00
N ILE A 176 4.20 -0.20 -23.98
CA ILE A 176 4.14 1.15 -23.45
C ILE A 176 4.45 2.06 -24.62
N ARG A 177 3.54 2.94 -24.95
CA ARG A 177 3.86 4.08 -25.80
C ARG A 177 4.40 5.16 -24.90
N PHE A 178 5.61 5.57 -25.15
CA PHE A 178 6.27 6.63 -24.44
C PHE A 178 6.47 7.81 -25.38
N ASP A 179 5.90 8.96 -25.02
CA ASP A 179 6.17 10.21 -25.71
C ASP A 179 7.22 10.97 -24.87
N PRO A 180 8.44 11.27 -25.43
CA PRO A 180 9.47 11.96 -24.68
C PRO A 180 8.95 13.28 -24.12
N TRP A 181 9.29 13.55 -22.85
CA TRP A 181 8.97 14.83 -22.24
C TRP A 181 9.98 15.88 -22.69
N TYR A 182 9.53 16.82 -23.44
CA TYR A 182 10.30 18.02 -23.79
C TYR A 182 9.89 19.12 -22.82
N ALA A 183 10.69 19.35 -21.78
CA ALA A 183 10.56 20.57 -21.00
C ALA A 183 10.96 21.76 -21.87
N ASP A 184 10.13 22.81 -21.93
CA ASP A 184 10.59 24.11 -22.40
C ASP A 184 11.84 24.48 -21.62
N GLU A 185 12.86 25.05 -22.29
CA GLU A 185 14.20 25.31 -21.76
C GLU A 185 14.22 26.08 -20.43
N HIS A 186 13.08 26.63 -20.01
CA HIS A 186 12.93 27.50 -18.85
C HIS A 186 12.13 26.91 -17.69
N ASP A 187 11.60 25.67 -17.74
CA ASP A 187 10.67 25.21 -16.72
C ASP A 187 11.03 23.85 -16.11
N GLU A 188 12.06 23.83 -15.25
CA GLU A 188 12.42 22.66 -14.46
C GLU A 188 11.26 22.20 -13.54
N LEU A 189 10.33 23.09 -13.17
CA LEU A 189 9.20 22.80 -12.31
C LEU A 189 8.13 21.95 -12.99
N ARG A 190 8.13 21.92 -14.33
CA ARG A 190 7.18 21.10 -15.11
C ARG A 190 7.71 19.74 -15.50
N ARG A 191 8.92 19.38 -15.09
CA ARG A 191 9.46 18.05 -15.34
C ARG A 191 8.55 16.98 -14.71
N PRO A 192 8.41 15.80 -15.36
CA PRO A 192 7.53 14.76 -14.88
C PRO A 192 8.08 14.05 -13.64
N THR A 193 7.19 13.37 -12.95
CA THR A 193 7.55 12.35 -11.95
C THR A 193 7.84 11.01 -12.64
N TRP A 194 8.35 10.02 -11.90
CA TRP A 194 8.62 8.69 -12.46
C TRP A 194 7.37 8.02 -13.06
N ALA A 195 6.17 8.37 -12.55
CA ALA A 195 4.90 7.86 -13.06
C ALA A 195 4.69 8.16 -14.55
N TYR A 196 5.30 9.21 -15.10
CA TYR A 196 5.18 9.56 -16.51
C TYR A 196 5.62 8.45 -17.47
N LYS A 197 6.57 7.61 -17.05
CA LYS A 197 7.00 6.43 -17.79
C LYS A 197 5.83 5.48 -18.14
N TRP A 198 4.75 5.57 -17.36
CA TRP A 198 3.56 4.71 -17.45
C TRP A 198 2.30 5.50 -17.84
N ASP A 199 2.45 6.69 -18.41
CA ASP A 199 1.33 7.56 -18.78
C ASP A 199 0.43 6.92 -19.85
N ILE A 200 1.03 6.29 -20.85
CA ILE A 200 0.31 5.57 -21.90
C ILE A 200 0.69 4.10 -21.85
N VAL A 201 -0.22 3.29 -21.33
CA VAL A 201 -0.06 1.83 -21.24
C VAL A 201 -1.01 1.12 -22.20
N SER A 202 -0.63 -0.07 -22.64
CA SER A 202 -1.52 -0.91 -23.45
C SER A 202 -2.77 -1.28 -22.66
N GLU A 203 -3.87 -1.39 -23.35
CA GLU A 203 -5.09 -1.91 -22.77
C GLU A 203 -4.85 -3.28 -22.14
N MET A 204 -5.41 -3.44 -20.95
CA MET A 204 -5.45 -4.71 -20.23
C MET A 204 -6.84 -5.31 -20.42
N THR A 205 -6.93 -6.63 -20.45
CA THR A 205 -8.24 -7.28 -20.48
C THR A 205 -9.05 -6.93 -19.24
N ASN A 206 -10.36 -6.72 -19.42
CA ASN A 206 -11.29 -6.50 -18.33
C ASN A 206 -11.80 -7.81 -17.68
N ASP A 207 -11.39 -8.96 -18.21
CA ASP A 207 -11.70 -10.25 -17.63
C ASP A 207 -10.86 -10.50 -16.38
N VAL A 208 -11.49 -10.32 -15.22
CA VAL A 208 -10.85 -10.42 -13.89
C VAL A 208 -10.32 -11.83 -13.64
N ASN A 209 -11.02 -12.87 -14.08
CA ASN A 209 -10.60 -14.26 -13.86
C ASN A 209 -9.36 -14.58 -14.68
N LEU A 210 -9.34 -14.17 -15.94
CA LEU A 210 -8.18 -14.35 -16.81
C LEU A 210 -6.97 -13.59 -16.28
N MET A 211 -7.15 -12.36 -15.80
CA MET A 211 -6.08 -11.57 -15.20
C MET A 211 -5.55 -12.23 -13.92
N TYR A 212 -6.43 -12.72 -13.08
CA TYR A 212 -6.04 -13.38 -11.83
C TYR A 212 -5.19 -14.62 -12.10
N GLN A 213 -5.65 -15.51 -12.99
CA GLN A 213 -4.88 -16.70 -13.38
C GLN A 213 -3.51 -16.35 -13.96
N LYS A 214 -3.47 -15.33 -14.84
CA LYS A 214 -2.22 -14.85 -15.42
C LYS A 214 -1.25 -14.33 -14.37
N TYR A 215 -1.72 -13.49 -13.43
CA TYR A 215 -0.84 -12.90 -12.42
C TYR A 215 -0.32 -13.93 -11.42
N ILE A 216 -1.13 -14.93 -11.08
CA ILE A 216 -0.66 -16.06 -10.28
C ILE A 216 0.43 -16.82 -11.01
N ALA A 217 0.22 -17.16 -12.29
CA ALA A 217 1.23 -17.86 -13.07
C ALA A 217 2.53 -17.06 -13.20
N GLU A 218 2.44 -15.73 -13.38
CA GLU A 218 3.59 -14.84 -13.39
C GLU A 218 4.32 -14.80 -12.03
N LEU A 219 3.58 -14.79 -10.92
CA LEU A 219 4.16 -14.84 -9.57
C LEU A 219 4.82 -16.18 -9.26
N ASP A 220 4.22 -17.29 -9.67
CA ASP A 220 4.73 -18.64 -9.43
C ASP A 220 6.00 -18.94 -10.24
N THR A 221 6.18 -18.24 -11.37
CA THR A 221 7.33 -18.45 -12.27
C THR A 221 8.39 -17.35 -12.16
N ILE A 222 8.23 -16.37 -11.27
CA ILE A 222 9.19 -15.28 -11.13
C ILE A 222 10.53 -15.79 -10.60
N THR A 223 11.61 -15.39 -11.24
CA THR A 223 12.97 -15.72 -10.82
C THR A 223 13.62 -14.54 -10.09
N ALA A 224 14.69 -14.81 -9.32
CA ALA A 224 15.41 -13.79 -8.57
C ALA A 224 16.00 -12.69 -9.47
N GLU A 225 16.41 -13.05 -10.68
CA GLU A 225 16.97 -12.14 -11.68
C GLU A 225 15.96 -11.20 -12.30
N GLN A 226 14.67 -11.55 -12.26
CA GLN A 226 13.57 -10.72 -12.75
C GLN A 226 13.12 -9.65 -11.76
N VAL A 227 13.54 -9.78 -10.50
CA VAL A 227 13.21 -8.83 -9.44
C VAL A 227 14.17 -7.64 -9.49
N GLU A 228 13.63 -6.46 -9.80
CA GLU A 228 14.42 -5.23 -9.82
C GLU A 228 14.39 -4.56 -8.44
N TRP A 229 15.56 -4.52 -7.79
CA TRP A 229 15.68 -3.96 -6.45
C TRP A 229 15.81 -2.43 -6.45
N GLN A 230 16.43 -1.86 -7.46
CA GLN A 230 16.72 -0.42 -7.59
C GLN A 230 16.27 0.12 -8.96
N PRO A 231 14.98 0.09 -9.29
CA PRO A 231 14.49 0.45 -10.63
C PRO A 231 14.72 1.91 -10.99
N TYR A 232 14.92 2.76 -10.00
CA TYR A 232 15.07 4.21 -10.19
C TYR A 232 16.52 4.65 -10.40
N GLY A 233 17.46 3.70 -10.48
CA GLY A 233 18.90 3.97 -10.51
C GLY A 233 19.49 4.20 -9.12
N ALA A 234 20.78 4.43 -9.06
CA ALA A 234 21.54 4.65 -7.84
C ALA A 234 22.64 5.70 -8.02
N GLY A 235 23.05 6.34 -6.93
CA GLY A 235 24.13 7.33 -6.96
C GLY A 235 23.85 8.49 -7.90
N GLU A 236 24.73 8.71 -8.88
CA GLU A 236 24.60 9.79 -9.87
C GLU A 236 23.52 9.50 -10.93
N SER A 237 23.15 8.23 -11.13
CA SER A 237 22.10 7.82 -12.08
C SER A 237 20.70 7.82 -11.49
N LEU A 238 20.55 8.17 -10.21
CA LEU A 238 19.26 8.18 -9.54
C LEU A 238 18.28 9.16 -10.20
N GLY A 239 17.14 8.61 -10.64
CA GLY A 239 16.10 9.39 -11.30
C GLY A 239 16.41 9.78 -12.75
N TYR A 240 17.54 9.33 -13.33
CA TYR A 240 17.82 9.55 -14.74
C TYR A 240 17.24 8.45 -15.60
N THR A 241 16.51 8.86 -16.64
CA THR A 241 16.10 8.00 -17.72
C THR A 241 16.68 8.51 -19.03
N LYS A 242 16.64 7.70 -20.10
CA LYS A 242 17.02 8.17 -21.43
C LYS A 242 16.01 9.13 -22.04
N GLU A 243 14.79 9.10 -21.50
CA GLU A 243 13.62 9.74 -22.06
C GLU A 243 13.27 11.07 -21.40
N PHE A 244 13.59 11.24 -20.13
CA PHE A 244 13.29 12.48 -19.39
C PHE A 244 14.19 12.69 -18.18
N CYS A 245 14.29 13.94 -17.74
CA CYS A 245 14.84 14.28 -16.43
C CYS A 245 13.72 14.34 -15.40
N LEU A 246 13.93 13.71 -14.26
CA LEU A 246 12.97 13.69 -13.17
C LEU A 246 12.74 15.10 -12.59
N ASN A 247 11.51 15.37 -12.16
CA ASN A 247 11.19 16.60 -11.44
C ASN A 247 12.01 16.68 -10.14
N PRO A 248 12.71 17.79 -9.87
CA PRO A 248 13.50 17.96 -8.64
C PRO A 248 12.68 17.74 -7.35
N MET A 249 11.36 17.95 -7.38
CA MET A 249 10.47 17.67 -6.25
C MET A 249 10.54 16.21 -5.79
N CYS A 250 10.81 15.28 -6.70
CA CYS A 250 10.91 13.86 -6.38
C CYS A 250 12.14 13.54 -5.50
N LEU A 251 13.17 14.37 -5.55
CA LEU A 251 14.42 14.17 -4.80
C LEU A 251 14.55 15.11 -3.58
N ARG A 252 13.59 16.00 -3.39
CA ARG A 252 13.59 17.02 -2.34
C ARG A 252 13.85 16.48 -0.94
N ASP A 253 13.18 15.36 -0.62
CA ASP A 253 13.18 14.76 0.72
C ASP A 253 14.00 13.46 0.76
N LYS A 254 15.01 13.31 -0.10
CA LYS A 254 15.84 12.09 -0.23
C LYS A 254 16.49 11.66 1.09
N ASP A 255 16.82 12.61 1.94
CA ASP A 255 17.37 12.40 3.28
C ASP A 255 16.42 11.66 4.21
N LEU A 256 15.10 11.68 3.95
CA LEU A 256 14.08 11.05 4.75
C LEU A 256 13.71 9.62 4.31
N TRP A 257 14.17 9.13 3.17
CA TRP A 257 13.76 7.84 2.63
C TRP A 257 14.03 6.65 3.54
N LEU A 258 15.08 6.72 4.36
CA LEU A 258 15.43 5.68 5.34
C LEU A 258 14.93 5.97 6.77
N MET A 259 14.08 6.99 6.92
CA MET A 259 13.53 7.36 8.20
C MET A 259 12.60 6.26 8.74
N ARG A 260 12.82 5.85 10.00
CA ARG A 260 11.89 4.97 10.74
C ARG A 260 10.91 5.84 11.51
N CYS A 261 9.66 5.84 11.10
CA CYS A 261 8.66 6.74 11.68
C CYS A 261 7.26 6.16 11.64
N PRO A 262 6.34 6.64 12.49
CA PRO A 262 4.93 6.47 12.28
C PRO A 262 4.47 7.27 11.07
N LEU A 263 3.74 6.66 10.16
CA LEU A 263 3.05 7.31 9.04
C LEU A 263 1.62 7.59 9.48
N ILE A 264 1.12 8.81 9.26
CA ILE A 264 -0.17 9.22 9.83
C ILE A 264 -1.08 9.78 8.75
N CYS A 265 -2.30 9.21 8.66
CA CYS A 265 -3.40 9.73 7.86
C CYS A 265 -4.68 9.68 8.69
N ASN A 266 -4.95 10.71 9.47
CA ASN A 266 -6.07 10.79 10.42
C ASN A 266 -6.13 9.57 11.36
N TRP A 267 -7.10 8.66 11.17
CA TRP A 267 -7.23 7.43 11.98
C TRP A 267 -6.20 6.36 11.69
N ALA A 268 -5.59 6.38 10.50
CA ALA A 268 -4.60 5.40 10.11
C ALA A 268 -3.21 5.83 10.60
N VAL A 269 -2.64 5.04 11.49
CA VAL A 269 -1.24 5.15 11.91
C VAL A 269 -0.58 3.82 11.59
N GLU A 270 0.41 3.89 10.71
CA GLU A 270 1.21 2.76 10.25
C GLU A 270 2.69 3.06 10.46
N PHE A 271 3.57 2.10 10.26
CA PHE A 271 5.00 2.32 10.45
C PHE A 271 5.79 2.12 9.17
N HIS A 272 6.64 3.09 8.87
CA HIS A 272 7.67 2.96 7.85
C HIS A 272 8.90 2.30 8.45
N LEU A 273 9.20 1.07 7.99
CA LEU A 273 10.26 0.20 8.53
C LEU A 273 11.28 -0.16 7.44
N PRO A 274 12.05 0.79 6.90
CA PRO A 274 12.95 0.55 5.78
C PRO A 274 14.05 -0.47 6.10
N HIS A 275 14.42 -0.62 7.37
CA HIS A 275 15.40 -1.61 7.81
C HIS A 275 14.99 -3.07 7.54
N ARG A 276 13.72 -3.33 7.27
CA ARG A 276 13.23 -4.65 6.86
C ARG A 276 13.36 -4.91 5.36
N VAL A 277 13.65 -3.87 4.59
CA VAL A 277 13.70 -3.91 3.12
C VAL A 277 14.88 -3.12 2.55
N TYR A 278 16.01 -3.08 3.26
CA TYR A 278 17.21 -2.35 2.85
C TYR A 278 17.70 -2.68 1.44
N ARG A 279 17.47 -3.92 0.97
CA ARG A 279 17.80 -4.31 -0.42
C ARG A 279 17.10 -3.44 -1.46
N GLN A 280 15.92 -2.89 -1.16
CA GLN A 280 15.21 -1.98 -2.08
C GLN A 280 15.95 -0.64 -2.24
N PHE A 281 16.81 -0.30 -1.30
CA PHE A 281 17.66 0.91 -1.33
C PHE A 281 19.10 0.62 -1.76
N GLY A 282 19.37 -0.57 -2.32
CA GLY A 282 20.71 -1.00 -2.68
C GLY A 282 21.65 -1.24 -1.49
N LEU A 283 21.08 -1.44 -0.31
CA LEU A 283 21.82 -1.62 0.91
C LEU A 283 21.84 -3.08 1.33
N PHE A 284 22.88 -3.46 2.07
CA PHE A 284 22.94 -4.77 2.67
C PHE A 284 21.79 -4.97 3.66
N GLN A 285 21.18 -6.17 3.63
CA GLN A 285 20.06 -6.53 4.50
C GLN A 285 20.54 -7.36 5.69
N PRO A 286 20.82 -6.75 6.85
CA PRO A 286 21.10 -7.50 8.07
C PRO A 286 19.80 -8.02 8.70
N HIS A 287 19.93 -8.86 9.71
CA HIS A 287 18.81 -9.19 10.58
C HIS A 287 18.20 -7.89 11.15
N PRO A 288 16.93 -7.59 10.88
CA PRO A 288 16.33 -6.36 11.38
C PRO A 288 16.13 -6.47 12.90
N PRO A 289 16.36 -5.39 13.65
CA PRO A 289 16.06 -5.36 15.06
C PRO A 289 14.55 -5.54 15.30
N ASP A 290 14.20 -6.10 16.45
CA ASP A 290 12.82 -6.24 16.87
C ASP A 290 12.12 -4.89 16.88
N TRP A 291 10.87 -4.87 16.43
CA TRP A 291 10.04 -3.68 16.43
C TRP A 291 8.77 -3.94 17.24
N VAL A 292 8.61 -3.21 18.33
CA VAL A 292 7.59 -3.47 19.34
C VAL A 292 6.32 -2.62 19.18
N ASP A 293 6.36 -1.59 18.33
CA ASP A 293 5.29 -0.57 18.28
C ASP A 293 4.11 -0.90 17.36
N THR A 294 4.00 -2.11 16.85
CA THR A 294 2.81 -2.52 16.09
C THR A 294 1.69 -2.95 17.05
N ASP A 295 0.89 -1.99 17.50
CA ASP A 295 -0.25 -2.25 18.36
C ASP A 295 -1.48 -2.70 17.53
N LYS A 296 -2.02 -3.87 17.85
CA LYS A 296 -3.27 -4.36 17.24
C LYS A 296 -4.45 -3.40 17.44
N ALA A 297 -4.49 -2.68 18.55
CA ALA A 297 -5.54 -1.69 18.83
C ALA A 297 -5.44 -0.51 17.85
N LEU A 298 -4.23 -0.09 17.50
CA LEU A 298 -3.98 0.98 16.54
C LEU A 298 -4.49 0.62 15.13
N HIS A 299 -4.24 -0.61 14.67
CA HIS A 299 -4.74 -1.11 13.38
C HIS A 299 -6.26 -1.26 13.31
N ARG A 300 -6.94 -1.36 14.45
CA ARG A 300 -8.41 -1.44 14.52
C ARG A 300 -9.11 -0.08 14.52
N LEU A 301 -8.35 1.00 14.59
CA LEU A 301 -8.93 2.34 14.52
C LEU A 301 -9.52 2.58 13.12
N ASP A 302 -10.81 2.87 13.09
CA ASP A 302 -11.55 3.20 11.89
C ASP A 302 -12.51 4.35 12.20
N ARG A 303 -12.54 5.37 11.36
CA ARG A 303 -13.45 6.52 11.49
C ARG A 303 -14.91 6.11 11.70
N ARG A 304 -15.35 5.05 11.03
CA ARG A 304 -16.74 4.57 11.10
C ARG A 304 -17.07 3.95 12.46
N ARG A 305 -16.10 3.29 13.08
CA ARG A 305 -16.25 2.61 14.37
C ARG A 305 -16.04 3.54 15.55
N GLN A 306 -15.04 4.43 15.48
CA GLN A 306 -14.68 5.36 16.53
C GLN A 306 -15.33 6.75 16.32
N ARG A 307 -16.63 6.81 16.11
CA ARG A 307 -17.38 8.05 15.88
C ARG A 307 -17.23 9.11 16.98
N LYS A 308 -16.80 8.74 18.17
CA LYS A 308 -16.55 9.65 19.30
C LYS A 308 -15.26 10.45 19.12
N ILE A 309 -14.30 9.93 18.34
CA ILE A 309 -13.04 10.61 18.08
C ILE A 309 -13.28 11.55 16.89
N LYS A 310 -13.42 12.83 17.17
CA LYS A 310 -13.61 13.88 16.14
C LYS A 310 -12.30 14.57 15.80
N ASP A 311 -11.35 14.61 16.71
CA ASP A 311 -10.05 15.28 16.58
C ASP A 311 -8.91 14.26 16.69
N TRP A 312 -8.41 13.84 15.53
CA TRP A 312 -7.34 12.84 15.44
C TRP A 312 -5.98 13.42 15.80
N ASP A 313 -5.75 14.72 15.61
CA ASP A 313 -4.49 15.38 15.97
C ASP A 313 -4.26 15.27 17.49
N LYS A 314 -5.30 15.53 18.28
CA LYS A 314 -5.25 15.34 19.73
C LYS A 314 -5.13 13.87 20.12
N HIS A 315 -5.87 13.00 19.43
CA HIS A 315 -5.86 11.56 19.73
C HIS A 315 -4.50 10.93 19.48
N HIS A 316 -3.83 11.34 18.41
CA HIS A 316 -2.54 10.81 17.97
C HIS A 316 -1.35 11.74 18.29
N ALA A 317 -1.48 12.68 19.23
CA ALA A 317 -0.46 13.68 19.53
C ALA A 317 0.95 13.09 19.77
N SER A 318 1.05 11.94 20.43
CA SER A 318 2.33 11.25 20.66
C SER A 318 2.97 10.74 19.35
N TYR A 319 2.17 10.23 18.43
CA TYR A 319 2.66 9.79 17.13
C TYR A 319 3.05 10.97 16.23
N VAL A 320 2.28 12.06 16.28
CA VAL A 320 2.60 13.32 15.57
C VAL A 320 3.96 13.85 16.04
N THR A 321 4.17 13.94 17.35
CA THR A 321 5.46 14.34 17.92
C THR A 321 6.58 13.40 17.51
N ARG A 322 6.34 12.09 17.54
CA ARG A 322 7.34 11.09 17.12
C ARG A 322 7.70 11.20 15.65
N PHE A 323 6.74 11.47 14.76
CA PHE A 323 7.02 11.72 13.34
C PHE A 323 7.97 12.92 13.17
N GLN A 324 7.66 14.05 13.83
CA GLN A 324 8.46 15.25 13.76
C GLN A 324 9.90 15.02 14.26
N LEU A 325 10.05 14.35 15.40
CA LEU A 325 11.38 13.96 15.92
C LEU A 325 12.13 13.04 14.96
N SER A 326 11.44 12.13 14.27
CA SER A 326 12.07 11.25 13.28
C SER A 326 12.59 12.02 12.06
N VAL A 327 11.84 13.05 11.60
CA VAL A 327 12.29 13.97 10.53
C VAL A 327 13.53 14.75 10.97
N GLU A 328 13.52 15.33 12.16
CA GLU A 328 14.66 16.08 12.72
C GLU A 328 15.89 15.19 12.86
N GLN A 329 15.73 13.98 13.37
CA GLN A 329 16.82 13.01 13.48
C GLN A 329 17.38 12.62 12.10
N ALA A 330 16.53 12.33 11.12
CA ALA A 330 16.97 11.95 9.80
C ALA A 330 17.80 13.07 9.11
N ARG A 331 17.47 14.32 9.37
CA ARG A 331 18.17 15.49 8.83
C ARG A 331 19.42 15.88 9.60
N SER A 332 19.43 15.69 10.93
CA SER A 332 20.53 16.14 11.79
C SER A 332 21.65 15.11 11.95
N THR A 333 21.34 13.82 11.77
CA THR A 333 22.30 12.75 12.04
C THR A 333 22.98 12.35 10.74
N ALA A 334 24.30 12.53 10.66
CA ALA A 334 25.09 11.85 9.64
C ALA A 334 24.82 10.36 9.74
N ARG A 335 24.36 9.75 8.63
CA ARG A 335 24.01 8.32 8.63
C ARG A 335 25.21 7.51 9.09
N ALA A 336 25.04 6.75 10.15
CA ALA A 336 26.00 5.74 10.53
C ALA A 336 26.28 4.85 9.32
N PRO A 337 27.53 4.46 9.06
CA PRO A 337 27.84 3.52 7.99
C PRO A 337 27.00 2.27 8.22
N LEU A 338 26.26 1.88 7.18
CA LEU A 338 25.45 0.66 7.23
C LEU A 338 26.41 -0.53 7.35
N CYS A 339 25.98 -1.54 8.09
CA CYS A 339 26.73 -2.77 8.30
C CYS A 339 27.28 -3.31 6.96
N GLU A 340 28.56 -3.57 6.92
CA GLU A 340 29.18 -4.23 5.76
C GLU A 340 28.64 -5.65 5.60
N HIS A 341 28.61 -6.12 4.36
CA HIS A 341 28.18 -7.48 4.06
C HIS A 341 29.12 -8.48 4.75
N SER A 342 28.51 -9.43 5.48
CA SER A 342 29.19 -10.62 5.95
C SER A 342 28.27 -11.83 5.76
N GLN A 343 28.87 -12.98 5.46
CA GLN A 343 28.11 -14.23 5.32
C GLN A 343 27.31 -14.55 6.58
N GLN A 344 27.94 -14.38 7.75
CA GLN A 344 27.27 -14.60 9.05
C GLN A 344 26.03 -13.71 9.24
N ALA A 345 26.11 -12.44 8.84
CA ALA A 345 24.97 -11.52 8.94
C ALA A 345 23.86 -11.89 7.95
N PHE A 346 24.21 -12.37 6.76
CA PHE A 346 23.26 -12.88 5.79
C PHE A 346 22.57 -14.16 6.28
N ASP A 347 23.30 -15.11 6.83
CA ASP A 347 22.74 -16.35 7.38
C ASP A 347 21.78 -16.07 8.55
N ASN A 348 22.12 -15.09 9.39
CA ASN A 348 21.24 -14.65 10.47
C ASN A 348 19.96 -14.02 9.94
N TYR A 349 20.07 -13.22 8.86
CA TYR A 349 18.90 -12.65 8.19
C TYR A 349 18.01 -13.73 7.60
N VAL A 350 18.57 -14.69 6.87
CA VAL A 350 17.80 -15.80 6.26
C VAL A 350 17.08 -16.62 7.33
N ARG A 351 17.75 -16.92 8.43
CA ARG A 351 17.16 -17.67 9.55
C ARG A 351 15.99 -16.91 10.18
N TRP A 352 16.16 -15.60 10.39
CA TRP A 352 15.09 -14.74 10.87
C TRP A 352 13.93 -14.67 9.87
N PHE A 353 14.24 -14.50 8.58
CA PHE A 353 13.24 -14.38 7.52
C PHE A 353 12.36 -15.63 7.45
N ILE A 354 12.96 -16.83 7.43
CA ILE A 354 12.23 -18.11 7.41
C ILE A 354 11.34 -18.25 8.66
N GLY A 355 11.82 -17.83 9.83
CA GLY A 355 11.06 -17.91 11.07
C GLY A 355 9.94 -16.87 11.23
N THR A 356 10.01 -15.76 10.50
CA THR A 356 9.08 -14.61 10.68
C THR A 356 8.12 -14.48 9.52
N THR A 357 8.50 -14.88 8.31
CA THR A 357 7.69 -14.77 7.11
C THR A 357 7.09 -16.11 6.72
N ARG A 358 6.00 -16.07 5.96
CA ARG A 358 5.46 -17.27 5.33
C ARG A 358 6.33 -17.62 4.13
N VAL A 359 6.85 -18.82 4.12
CA VAL A 359 7.64 -19.34 3.01
C VAL A 359 6.73 -19.81 1.87
N GLU A 360 5.54 -20.26 2.20
CA GLU A 360 4.53 -20.71 1.22
C GLU A 360 3.34 -19.77 1.21
N ILE A 361 3.00 -19.25 0.03
CA ILE A 361 1.76 -18.56 -0.25
C ILE A 361 0.84 -19.61 -0.86
N LEU A 362 -0.11 -20.10 -0.07
CA LEU A 362 -1.15 -20.97 -0.61
C LEU A 362 -2.07 -20.12 -1.47
N PRO A 363 -2.38 -20.54 -2.70
CA PRO A 363 -3.41 -19.89 -3.50
C PRO A 363 -4.71 -19.90 -2.68
N PRO A 364 -5.49 -18.81 -2.74
CA PRO A 364 -6.80 -18.84 -2.13
C PRO A 364 -7.63 -19.95 -2.79
N ALA A 365 -8.21 -20.83 -2.01
CA ALA A 365 -9.14 -21.84 -2.47
C ALA A 365 -10.49 -21.17 -2.88
N TYR A 366 -10.50 -20.37 -3.96
CA TYR A 366 -11.59 -19.44 -4.16
C TYR A 366 -12.27 -19.44 -5.48
N ASN A 367 -12.11 -20.41 -6.31
CA ASN A 367 -13.10 -20.58 -7.38
C ASN A 367 -13.72 -21.93 -7.23
N GLU A 368 -15.03 -21.96 -7.07
CA GLU A 368 -15.82 -23.16 -7.21
C GLU A 368 -15.51 -23.88 -8.53
N ASP A 369 -15.12 -23.13 -9.57
CA ASP A 369 -14.71 -23.66 -10.87
C ASP A 369 -13.31 -24.31 -10.92
N ILE A 370 -12.43 -24.03 -9.95
CA ILE A 370 -11.16 -24.77 -9.77
C ILE A 370 -11.37 -26.06 -8.99
N LEU A 371 -12.56 -26.24 -8.43
CA LEU A 371 -12.94 -27.37 -7.58
C LEU A 371 -13.50 -28.57 -8.35
N GLU A 372 -13.34 -28.66 -9.66
CA GLU A 372 -13.62 -29.91 -10.38
C GLU A 372 -12.63 -31.02 -10.01
N GLU A 373 -11.45 -30.69 -9.48
CA GLU A 373 -10.62 -31.66 -8.77
C GLU A 373 -11.05 -31.71 -7.28
N PRO A 374 -11.13 -32.90 -6.67
CA PRO A 374 -11.56 -33.05 -5.29
C PRO A 374 -10.65 -32.21 -4.39
N VAL A 375 -11.21 -31.11 -3.87
CA VAL A 375 -10.52 -30.22 -2.93
C VAL A 375 -10.01 -31.05 -1.79
N ASN A 376 -8.71 -31.06 -1.64
CA ASN A 376 -8.10 -31.68 -0.50
C ASN A 376 -8.61 -30.94 0.76
N PHE A 377 -9.29 -31.65 1.64
CA PHE A 377 -9.86 -31.10 2.87
C PHE A 377 -8.81 -30.39 3.73
N GLU A 378 -7.56 -30.73 3.53
CA GLU A 378 -6.39 -30.11 4.17
C GLU A 378 -6.12 -28.70 3.68
N ASP A 379 -6.31 -28.42 2.40
CA ASP A 379 -6.11 -27.08 1.83
C ASP A 379 -7.21 -26.11 2.25
N LEU A 380 -8.45 -26.62 2.43
CA LEU A 380 -9.54 -25.86 3.02
C LEU A 380 -9.25 -25.51 4.49
N ALA A 381 -8.69 -26.43 5.26
CA ALA A 381 -8.33 -26.19 6.66
C ALA A 381 -7.19 -25.17 6.77
N LYS A 382 -6.17 -25.25 5.92
CA LYS A 382 -5.07 -24.27 5.84
C LYS A 382 -5.57 -22.87 5.45
N GLY A 383 -6.45 -22.79 4.46
CA GLY A 383 -7.07 -21.54 4.03
C GLY A 383 -7.89 -20.88 5.15
N LYS A 384 -8.67 -21.66 5.89
CA LYS A 384 -9.46 -21.18 7.03
C LYS A 384 -8.57 -20.71 8.19
N TYR A 385 -7.55 -21.46 8.54
CA TYR A 385 -6.57 -21.07 9.55
C TYR A 385 -5.92 -19.74 9.23
N ASN A 386 -5.43 -19.60 8.02
CA ASN A 386 -4.81 -18.37 7.57
C ASN A 386 -5.76 -17.16 7.64
N ARG A 387 -7.03 -17.35 7.38
CA ARG A 387 -8.08 -16.32 7.49
C ARG A 387 -8.34 -15.93 8.95
N ASP A 388 -8.47 -16.92 9.82
CA ASP A 388 -8.79 -16.69 11.22
C ASP A 388 -7.64 -15.99 11.96
N VAL A 389 -6.41 -16.34 11.64
CA VAL A 389 -5.21 -15.67 12.15
C VAL A 389 -5.15 -14.20 11.67
N ARG A 390 -5.40 -13.94 10.39
CA ARG A 390 -5.39 -12.57 9.84
C ARG A 390 -6.48 -11.70 10.43
N LYS A 391 -7.66 -12.25 10.70
CA LYS A 391 -8.77 -11.52 11.32
C LYS A 391 -8.58 -11.24 12.80
N GLY A 392 -7.55 -11.80 13.45
CA GLY A 392 -7.41 -11.76 14.90
C GLY A 392 -8.59 -12.40 15.63
N GLN A 393 -9.39 -13.19 14.93
CA GLN A 393 -10.40 -14.05 15.51
C GLN A 393 -9.63 -15.22 16.14
N GLY A 394 -9.95 -15.54 17.37
CA GLY A 394 -9.28 -16.62 18.08
C GLY A 394 -9.24 -17.88 17.20
N VAL A 395 -8.05 -18.38 17.03
CA VAL A 395 -7.83 -19.62 16.26
C VAL A 395 -8.70 -20.67 16.92
N HIS A 396 -9.62 -21.26 16.17
CA HIS A 396 -10.20 -22.53 16.59
C HIS A 396 -9.07 -23.55 16.54
N ALA A 397 -8.34 -23.66 17.65
CA ALA A 397 -7.09 -24.43 17.76
C ALA A 397 -7.28 -25.91 17.40
N VAL A 398 -8.48 -26.44 17.55
CA VAL A 398 -8.76 -27.86 17.36
C VAL A 398 -8.53 -28.35 15.93
N PRO A 399 -9.01 -27.70 14.85
CA PRO A 399 -8.73 -28.16 13.49
C PRO A 399 -7.25 -28.07 13.12
N VAL A 400 -6.54 -27.04 13.61
CA VAL A 400 -5.10 -26.83 13.35
C VAL A 400 -4.27 -27.88 14.07
N ILE A 401 -4.58 -28.15 15.32
CA ILE A 401 -3.88 -29.17 16.10
C ILE A 401 -4.10 -30.55 15.47
N ASN A 402 -5.30 -30.85 15.02
CA ASN A 402 -5.60 -32.12 14.37
C ASN A 402 -4.89 -32.23 13.02
N TYR A 403 -4.83 -31.15 12.24
CA TYR A 403 -4.09 -31.12 10.99
C TYR A 403 -2.58 -31.35 11.23
N VAL A 404 -1.97 -30.61 12.12
CA VAL A 404 -0.53 -30.75 12.45
C VAL A 404 -0.24 -32.16 12.97
N ARG A 405 -1.07 -32.74 13.81
CA ARG A 405 -0.92 -34.12 14.27
C ARG A 405 -0.99 -35.13 13.14
N THR A 406 -1.91 -34.93 12.19
CA THR A 406 -2.06 -35.82 11.02
C THR A 406 -0.84 -35.75 10.12
N GLU A 407 -0.32 -34.56 9.86
CA GLU A 407 0.90 -34.39 9.04
C GLU A 407 2.16 -34.96 9.72
N ILE A 408 2.31 -34.75 11.03
CA ILE A 408 3.40 -35.37 11.80
C ILE A 408 3.30 -36.90 11.76
N LYS A 409 2.09 -37.44 11.86
CA LYS A 409 1.85 -38.89 11.79
C LYS A 409 2.20 -39.45 10.41
N LYS A 410 1.75 -38.77 9.32
CA LYS A 410 2.12 -39.16 7.94
C LYS A 410 3.64 -39.15 7.74
N ALA A 411 4.30 -38.08 8.16
CA ALA A 411 5.77 -37.98 8.04
C ALA A 411 6.51 -39.06 8.85
N ALA A 412 5.99 -39.43 10.02
CA ALA A 412 6.53 -40.50 10.82
C ALA A 412 6.33 -41.87 10.14
N ASP A 413 5.11 -42.16 9.63
CA ASP A 413 4.78 -43.38 8.93
C ASP A 413 5.58 -43.54 7.63
N GLU A 414 5.79 -42.46 6.87
CA GLU A 414 6.65 -42.43 5.67
C GLU A 414 8.13 -42.69 6.03
N SER A 415 8.62 -42.05 7.08
CA SER A 415 10.00 -42.26 7.56
C SER A 415 10.21 -43.69 8.01
N GLN A 416 9.23 -44.30 8.68
CA GLN A 416 9.32 -45.68 9.11
C GLN A 416 9.27 -46.67 7.91
N SER A 417 8.42 -46.38 6.92
CA SER A 417 8.38 -47.15 5.67
C SER A 417 9.67 -47.08 4.86
N ILE A 418 10.38 -45.95 4.90
CA ILE A 418 11.70 -45.80 4.28
C ILE A 418 12.74 -46.62 5.04
N LEU A 419 12.74 -46.56 6.35
CA LEU A 419 13.67 -47.38 7.20
C LEU A 419 13.46 -48.89 7.01
N GLU A 420 12.22 -49.34 6.89
CA GLU A 420 11.88 -50.77 6.68
C GLU A 420 12.25 -51.23 5.26
N LYS A 421 12.29 -50.36 4.27
CA LYS A 421 12.69 -50.65 2.88
C LYS A 421 14.18 -50.53 2.61
N THR A 422 14.91 -49.92 3.52
CA THR A 422 16.37 -49.78 3.38
C THR A 422 17.02 -51.08 3.86
N PRO A 423 17.65 -51.92 2.99
CA PRO A 423 18.29 -53.14 3.44
C PRO A 423 19.41 -52.78 4.40
N VAL A 424 19.35 -53.38 5.57
CA VAL A 424 20.50 -53.35 6.52
C VAL A 424 21.65 -54.01 5.79
N GLY A 425 22.60 -53.17 5.35
CA GLY A 425 23.83 -53.69 4.77
C GLY A 425 24.50 -54.62 5.76
N THR A 426 24.44 -55.92 5.48
CA THR A 426 25.32 -56.88 6.13
C THR A 426 26.72 -56.49 5.78
N GLY A 427 27.41 -55.83 6.69
CA GLY A 427 28.84 -55.62 6.60
C GLY A 427 29.51 -56.99 6.58
N ASN A 428 29.92 -57.43 5.42
CA ASN A 428 30.94 -58.45 5.32
C ASN A 428 32.25 -57.76 5.63
N ASP A 429 32.67 -57.96 6.86
CA ASP A 429 34.05 -57.85 7.25
C ASP A 429 34.80 -59.02 6.57
N ASP A 430 35.34 -58.79 5.40
CA ASP A 430 36.44 -59.65 4.85
C ASP A 430 37.74 -58.88 4.97
N GLY A 431 38.30 -59.02 6.14
CA GLY A 431 39.72 -58.77 6.27
C GLY A 431 40.53 -59.84 5.53
N SER A 432 41.26 -59.38 4.52
CA SER A 432 42.59 -60.01 4.19
C SER A 432 43.32 -59.19 3.13
N LEU A 433 44.54 -58.80 3.50
CA LEU A 433 45.73 -58.36 2.75
C LEU A 433 45.77 -56.85 2.43
#